data_beb2528f3ad5b321932f911427396525
#
_entry.id   beb2528f3ad5b321932f911427396525
#
_cell.length_a   1.000
_cell.length_b   1.000
_cell.length_c   1.000
_cell.angle_alpha   90.00
_cell.angle_beta   90.00
_cell.angle_gamma   90.00
#
_symmetry.space_group_name_H-M   'P 1'
#
loop_
_entity.id
_entity.type
_entity.pdbx_description
1 polymer ?
#
loop_
_entity_poly.entity_id
_entity_poly.type
_entity_poly.pdbx_seq_one_letter_code
_entity_poly.pdbx_strand_id
1 'polypeptide(L)'
;MGFEISKLQNLELGNSINVGIINGGFGVNTVPDKAIIKFEGRSHDINHFENIEKTLNRLKENPYVEGINVEIKEIGYRPPLVLNPLSKELLDKFEIVKKQLKIDSNWEKTGGGSDANFLGILGVGVLDGVGPVGGNSHEASEYLVISSIEKRIEMVKEVLKMFL
;
A
#
# COMPACT_ATOMS: atom_id res chain seq x y z
N MET A 1 -17.95 8.70 13.33
CA MET A 1 -17.30 7.69 12.45
C MET A 1 -15.96 8.16 11.94
N GLY A 2 -15.83 9.20 11.14
CA GLY A 2 -14.54 9.65 10.59
C GLY A 2 -13.45 9.87 11.66
N PHE A 3 -13.79 10.45 12.80
CA PHE A 3 -12.86 10.64 13.92
C PHE A 3 -12.40 9.29 14.54
N GLU A 4 -13.26 8.28 14.64
CA GLU A 4 -12.85 6.96 15.17
C GLU A 4 -11.93 6.23 14.20
N ILE A 5 -12.20 6.36 12.90
CA ILE A 5 -11.35 5.78 11.86
C ILE A 5 -9.96 6.46 11.86
N SER A 6 -9.90 7.78 12.01
CA SER A 6 -8.64 8.52 12.05
C SER A 6 -7.75 8.15 13.24
N LYS A 7 -8.31 7.68 14.35
CA LYS A 7 -7.53 7.17 15.50
C LYS A 7 -6.72 5.91 15.21
N LEU A 8 -7.05 5.19 14.13
CA LEU A 8 -6.29 4.02 13.70
C LEU A 8 -4.96 4.38 13.02
N GLN A 9 -4.74 5.67 12.72
CA GLN A 9 -3.48 6.13 12.16
C GLN A 9 -2.34 6.02 13.18
N ASN A 10 -1.21 5.46 12.72
CA ASN A 10 0.05 5.47 13.44
C ASN A 10 1.18 5.53 12.42
N LEU A 11 1.64 6.73 12.13
CA LEU A 11 2.65 6.97 11.09
C LEU A 11 4.03 6.40 11.46
N GLU A 12 4.35 6.27 12.75
CA GLU A 12 5.60 5.67 13.21
C GLU A 12 5.67 4.17 12.86
N LEU A 13 4.51 3.51 12.84
CA LEU A 13 4.38 2.11 12.42
C LEU A 13 4.07 1.96 10.91
N GLY A 14 4.07 3.05 10.14
CA GLY A 14 3.71 3.03 8.72
C GLY A 14 2.23 2.82 8.45
N ASN A 15 1.36 3.05 9.45
CA ASN A 15 -0.08 2.93 9.33
C ASN A 15 -0.68 4.30 9.05
N SER A 16 -1.24 4.52 7.88
CA SER A 16 -1.90 5.77 7.52
C SER A 16 -3.38 5.58 7.24
N ILE A 17 -4.16 6.59 7.59
CA ILE A 17 -5.58 6.69 7.27
C ILE A 17 -5.81 8.04 6.59
N ASN A 18 -6.37 8.00 5.40
CA ASN A 18 -6.77 9.20 4.68
C ASN A 18 -8.29 9.22 4.50
N VAL A 19 -8.97 10.15 5.16
CA VAL A 19 -10.40 10.42 4.92
C VAL A 19 -10.48 11.43 3.78
N GLY A 20 -10.63 10.93 2.55
CA GLY A 20 -10.58 11.74 1.33
C GLY A 20 -11.90 12.42 0.98
N ILE A 21 -13.05 11.84 1.39
CA ILE A 21 -14.37 12.41 1.06
C ILE A 21 -15.29 12.29 2.27
N ILE A 22 -15.94 13.39 2.60
CA ILE A 22 -17.09 13.47 3.49
C ILE A 22 -18.18 14.23 2.75
N ASN A 23 -19.34 13.62 2.59
CA ASN A 23 -20.47 14.23 1.92
C ASN A 23 -21.78 13.88 2.64
N GLY A 24 -22.68 14.85 2.79
CA GLY A 24 -24.00 14.66 3.39
C GLY A 24 -24.69 15.98 3.73
N GLY A 25 -26.04 15.94 3.75
CA GLY A 25 -26.87 17.08 4.05
C GLY A 25 -27.00 18.08 2.88
N PHE A 26 -27.92 19.01 3.05
CA PHE A 26 -28.22 20.08 2.10
C PHE A 26 -28.47 21.43 2.76
N GLY A 27 -28.50 21.51 4.08
CA GLY A 27 -28.74 22.74 4.83
C GLY A 27 -28.16 22.70 6.22
N VAL A 28 -27.74 23.86 6.74
CA VAL A 28 -27.06 23.98 8.04
C VAL A 28 -28.01 23.74 9.24
N ASN A 29 -29.31 23.83 9.04
CA ASN A 29 -30.36 23.69 10.03
C ASN A 29 -31.19 22.42 9.87
N THR A 30 -30.73 21.47 9.05
CA THR A 30 -31.44 20.22 8.75
C THR A 30 -30.53 19.04 9.05
N VAL A 31 -31.04 18.05 9.80
CA VAL A 31 -30.32 16.79 10.02
C VAL A 31 -30.25 16.04 8.70
N PRO A 32 -29.07 15.63 8.26
CA PRO A 32 -28.90 14.84 7.04
C PRO A 32 -29.64 13.50 7.11
N ASP A 33 -30.35 13.14 6.07
CA ASP A 33 -30.93 11.81 5.87
C ASP A 33 -29.88 10.77 5.50
N LYS A 34 -28.77 11.22 4.88
CA LYS A 34 -27.64 10.38 4.46
C LYS A 34 -26.34 11.15 4.55
N ALA A 35 -25.30 10.46 4.99
CA ALA A 35 -23.91 10.91 4.89
C ALA A 35 -23.01 9.80 4.38
N ILE A 36 -22.00 10.15 3.61
CA ILE A 36 -21.02 9.23 3.03
C ILE A 36 -19.63 9.67 3.47
N ILE A 37 -18.84 8.72 3.93
CA ILE A 37 -17.41 8.89 4.20
C ILE A 37 -16.65 7.90 3.33
N LYS A 38 -15.68 8.39 2.54
CA LYS A 38 -14.75 7.52 1.83
C LYS A 38 -13.36 7.76 2.39
N PHE A 39 -12.70 6.69 2.73
CA PHE A 39 -11.34 6.73 3.28
C PHE A 39 -10.50 5.59 2.72
N GLU A 40 -9.19 5.74 2.79
CA GLU A 40 -8.19 4.74 2.45
C GLU A 40 -7.33 4.48 3.69
N GLY A 41 -7.02 3.20 3.95
CA GLY A 41 -6.03 2.79 4.94
C GLY A 41 -4.84 2.16 4.23
N ARG A 42 -3.62 2.52 4.64
CA ARG A 42 -2.38 1.90 4.17
C ARG A 42 -1.56 1.40 5.34
N SER A 43 -0.96 0.22 5.19
CA SER A 43 -0.10 -0.38 6.20
C SER A 43 0.89 -1.36 5.58
N HIS A 44 2.02 -1.56 6.26
CA HIS A 44 2.94 -2.67 6.01
C HIS A 44 2.60 -3.93 6.83
N ASP A 45 1.59 -3.85 7.71
CA ASP A 45 1.17 -4.93 8.59
C ASP A 45 -0.29 -5.31 8.31
N ILE A 46 -0.51 -6.59 8.00
CA ILE A 46 -1.85 -7.11 7.74
C ILE A 46 -2.79 -6.98 8.95
N ASN A 47 -2.26 -7.08 10.17
CA ASN A 47 -3.05 -6.94 11.39
C ASN A 47 -3.69 -5.55 11.52
N HIS A 48 -3.10 -4.53 10.87
CA HIS A 48 -3.70 -3.20 10.85
C HIS A 48 -5.03 -3.19 10.10
N PHE A 49 -5.11 -3.89 8.97
CA PHE A 49 -6.35 -4.01 8.19
C PHE A 49 -7.43 -4.74 8.99
N GLU A 50 -7.07 -5.78 9.74
CA GLU A 50 -8.00 -6.44 10.67
C GLU A 50 -8.52 -5.49 11.75
N ASN A 51 -7.68 -4.59 12.26
CA ASN A 51 -8.10 -3.59 13.24
C ASN A 51 -9.05 -2.54 12.62
N ILE A 52 -8.83 -2.15 11.36
CA ILE A 52 -9.76 -1.31 10.61
C ILE A 52 -11.10 -2.02 10.51
N GLU A 53 -11.13 -3.26 10.06
CA GLU A 53 -12.35 -4.05 9.90
C GLU A 53 -13.11 -4.21 11.22
N LYS A 54 -12.42 -4.59 12.30
CA LYS A 54 -13.01 -4.69 13.65
C LYS A 54 -13.63 -3.37 14.10
N THR A 55 -12.95 -2.25 13.84
CA THR A 55 -13.46 -0.92 14.19
C THR A 55 -14.70 -0.57 13.37
N LEU A 56 -14.71 -0.85 12.08
CA LEU A 56 -15.85 -0.61 11.21
C LEU A 56 -17.06 -1.45 11.62
N ASN A 57 -16.86 -2.75 11.90
CA ASN A 57 -17.94 -3.65 12.35
C ASN A 57 -18.53 -3.16 13.68
N ARG A 58 -17.68 -2.77 14.64
CA ARG A 58 -18.15 -2.16 15.91
C ARG A 58 -19.00 -0.91 15.66
N LEU A 59 -18.60 -0.03 14.76
CA LEU A 59 -19.33 1.20 14.44
C LEU A 59 -20.64 0.92 13.69
N LYS A 60 -20.72 -0.16 12.93
CA LYS A 60 -21.94 -0.63 12.27
C LYS A 60 -22.94 -1.20 13.27
N GLU A 61 -22.47 -2.03 14.20
CA GLU A 61 -23.31 -2.67 15.19
C GLU A 61 -23.79 -1.71 16.30
N ASN A 62 -22.93 -0.74 16.65
CA ASN A 62 -23.16 0.23 17.72
C ASN A 62 -22.98 1.66 17.22
N PRO A 63 -23.90 2.19 16.40
CA PRO A 63 -23.83 3.58 15.94
C PRO A 63 -23.99 4.54 17.12
N TYR A 64 -23.27 5.68 17.09
CA TYR A 64 -23.33 6.67 18.18
C TYR A 64 -24.66 7.38 18.32
N VAL A 65 -25.51 7.34 17.31
CA VAL A 65 -26.82 7.96 17.30
C VAL A 65 -27.86 6.87 17.05
N GLU A 66 -28.85 6.80 17.92
CA GLU A 66 -29.94 5.84 17.80
C GLU A 66 -30.75 6.11 16.51
N GLY A 67 -31.20 5.04 15.87
CA GLY A 67 -31.97 5.11 14.62
C GLY A 67 -31.15 5.28 13.34
N ILE A 68 -29.82 5.37 13.44
CA ILE A 68 -28.95 5.40 12.26
C ILE A 68 -28.61 3.99 11.80
N ASN A 69 -28.78 3.74 10.50
CA ASN A 69 -28.25 2.56 9.84
C ASN A 69 -26.87 2.86 9.22
N VAL A 70 -25.88 2.01 9.48
CA VAL A 70 -24.51 2.13 8.93
C VAL A 70 -24.26 1.02 7.94
N GLU A 71 -24.04 1.39 6.69
CA GLU A 71 -23.57 0.48 5.65
C GLU A 71 -22.07 0.66 5.43
N ILE A 72 -21.35 -0.44 5.29
CA ILE A 72 -19.92 -0.46 5.01
C ILE A 72 -19.74 -1.20 3.70
N LYS A 73 -19.02 -0.58 2.76
CA LYS A 73 -18.67 -1.16 1.49
C LYS A 73 -17.18 -1.04 1.26
N GLU A 74 -16.50 -2.17 1.14
CA GLU A 74 -15.13 -2.20 0.63
C GLU A 74 -15.16 -1.89 -0.88
N ILE A 75 -14.35 -0.92 -1.29
CA ILE A 75 -14.25 -0.49 -2.70
C ILE A 75 -13.06 -1.17 -3.37
N GLY A 76 -12.02 -1.46 -2.60
CA GLY A 76 -10.84 -2.16 -3.07
C GLY A 76 -9.95 -2.56 -1.92
N TYR A 77 -9.21 -3.64 -2.11
CA TYR A 77 -8.23 -4.15 -1.17
C TYR A 77 -6.96 -4.55 -1.91
N ARG A 78 -5.83 -4.13 -1.38
CA ARG A 78 -4.51 -4.59 -1.80
C ARG A 78 -3.74 -4.97 -0.54
N PRO A 79 -3.34 -6.25 -0.38
CA PRO A 79 -2.60 -6.67 0.80
C PRO A 79 -1.23 -6.00 0.85
N PRO A 80 -0.58 -5.90 2.03
CA PRO A 80 0.80 -5.43 2.10
C PRO A 80 1.74 -6.44 1.43
N LEU A 81 2.78 -5.94 0.76
CA LEU A 81 3.87 -6.77 0.27
C LEU A 81 4.81 -7.07 1.44
N VAL A 82 4.71 -8.28 1.98
CA VAL A 82 5.56 -8.74 3.08
C VAL A 82 6.71 -9.58 2.52
N LEU A 83 7.92 -9.29 2.97
CA LEU A 83 9.11 -10.04 2.59
C LEU A 83 9.04 -11.46 3.19
N ASN A 84 8.59 -12.43 2.40
CA ASN A 84 8.59 -13.85 2.76
C ASN A 84 9.99 -14.48 2.52
N PRO A 85 10.24 -15.73 2.98
CA PRO A 85 11.55 -16.38 2.81
C PRO A 85 12.01 -16.46 1.35
N LEU A 86 11.10 -16.73 0.40
CA LEU A 86 11.43 -16.81 -1.03
C LEU A 86 11.74 -15.42 -1.62
N SER A 87 11.01 -14.38 -1.19
CA SER A 87 11.32 -12.99 -1.54
C SER A 87 12.69 -12.58 -1.00
N LYS A 88 13.05 -13.03 0.20
CA LYS A 88 14.37 -12.77 0.77
C LYS A 88 15.48 -13.46 -0.02
N GLU A 89 15.30 -14.72 -0.40
CA GLU A 89 16.25 -15.41 -1.27
C GLU A 89 16.44 -14.70 -2.61
N LEU A 90 15.34 -14.24 -3.21
CA LEU A 90 15.38 -13.45 -4.44
C LEU A 90 16.12 -12.12 -4.23
N LEU A 91 15.86 -11.41 -3.15
CA LEU A 91 16.55 -10.18 -2.78
C LEU A 91 18.05 -10.40 -2.62
N ASP A 92 18.48 -11.49 -1.97
CA ASP A 92 19.89 -11.82 -1.79
C ASP A 92 20.60 -12.04 -3.14
N LYS A 93 19.93 -12.68 -4.11
CA LYS A 93 20.45 -12.82 -5.49
C LYS A 93 20.61 -11.45 -6.16
N PHE A 94 19.62 -10.56 -6.05
CA PHE A 94 19.74 -9.19 -6.55
C PHE A 94 20.91 -8.43 -5.91
N GLU A 95 21.13 -8.57 -4.61
CA GLU A 95 22.25 -7.92 -3.92
C GLU A 95 23.61 -8.42 -4.40
N ILE A 96 23.77 -9.70 -4.73
CA ILE A 96 24.97 -10.25 -5.32
C ILE A 96 25.25 -9.57 -6.68
N VAL A 97 24.25 -9.57 -7.56
CA VAL A 97 24.37 -9.01 -8.90
C VAL A 97 24.57 -7.49 -8.88
N LYS A 98 23.88 -6.77 -7.99
CA LYS A 98 24.09 -5.32 -7.79
C LYS A 98 25.56 -5.00 -7.48
N LYS A 99 26.18 -5.77 -6.58
CA LYS A 99 27.60 -5.60 -6.24
C LYS A 99 28.52 -5.87 -7.45
N GLN A 100 28.24 -6.91 -8.23
CA GLN A 100 29.02 -7.25 -9.44
C GLN A 100 28.94 -6.15 -10.52
N LEU A 101 27.74 -5.62 -10.74
CA LEU A 101 27.48 -4.57 -11.74
C LEU A 101 27.74 -3.14 -11.22
N LYS A 102 28.19 -3.00 -9.96
CA LYS A 102 28.40 -1.70 -9.28
C LYS A 102 27.17 -0.79 -9.38
N ILE A 103 26.00 -1.36 -9.13
CA ILE A 103 24.73 -0.62 -9.08
C ILE A 103 24.54 -0.13 -7.63
N ASP A 104 24.61 1.18 -7.44
CA ASP A 104 24.33 1.84 -6.16
C ASP A 104 22.82 2.09 -6.05
N SER A 105 22.15 1.29 -5.27
CA SER A 105 20.71 1.44 -4.95
C SER A 105 20.38 0.68 -3.67
N ASN A 106 19.42 1.20 -2.91
CA ASN A 106 18.93 0.56 -1.68
C ASN A 106 17.52 0.02 -1.88
N TRP A 107 17.20 -1.00 -1.08
CA TRP A 107 15.83 -1.48 -0.95
C TRP A 107 15.13 -0.70 0.15
N GLU A 108 13.93 -0.23 -0.13
CA GLU A 108 13.15 0.58 0.79
C GLU A 108 11.72 0.05 0.92
N LYS A 109 11.12 0.28 2.08
CA LYS A 109 9.69 0.08 2.26
C LYS A 109 8.98 1.34 1.81
N THR A 110 8.01 1.19 0.91
CA THR A 110 7.22 2.31 0.39
C THR A 110 5.75 2.14 0.69
N GLY A 111 5.00 3.23 0.71
CA GLY A 111 3.53 3.19 0.81
C GLY A 111 2.84 2.92 -0.52
N GLY A 112 3.59 2.75 -1.62
CA GLY A 112 3.05 2.42 -2.94
C GLY A 112 2.50 0.99 -2.98
N GLY A 113 1.51 0.76 -3.84
CA GLY A 113 0.98 -0.56 -4.10
C GLY A 113 1.40 -1.07 -5.47
N SER A 114 1.66 -2.38 -5.55
CA SER A 114 2.04 -3.09 -6.77
C SER A 114 1.22 -4.36 -6.92
N ASP A 115 1.12 -4.91 -8.11
CA ASP A 115 0.47 -6.21 -8.32
C ASP A 115 1.27 -7.37 -7.71
N ALA A 116 2.55 -7.16 -7.43
CA ALA A 116 3.39 -8.07 -6.65
C ALA A 116 2.80 -8.36 -5.24
N ASN A 117 2.03 -7.43 -4.68
CA ASN A 117 1.36 -7.61 -3.39
C ASN A 117 0.44 -8.84 -3.39
N PHE A 118 -0.31 -9.05 -4.49
CA PHE A 118 -1.22 -10.20 -4.62
C PHE A 118 -0.49 -11.53 -4.75
N LEU A 119 0.69 -11.54 -5.37
CA LEU A 119 1.53 -12.74 -5.48
C LEU A 119 2.22 -13.05 -4.15
N GLY A 120 2.64 -12.02 -3.42
CA GLY A 120 3.33 -12.16 -2.14
C GLY A 120 2.51 -12.91 -1.08
N ILE A 121 1.21 -12.65 -0.98
CA ILE A 121 0.32 -13.33 -0.02
C ILE A 121 0.08 -14.80 -0.38
N LEU A 122 0.32 -15.21 -1.63
CA LEU A 122 0.24 -16.60 -2.07
C LEU A 122 1.52 -17.39 -1.76
N GLY A 123 2.48 -16.77 -1.08
CA GLY A 123 3.75 -17.39 -0.71
C GLY A 123 4.78 -17.44 -1.85
N VAL A 124 4.52 -16.76 -2.98
CA VAL A 124 5.47 -16.65 -4.08
C VAL A 124 6.58 -15.66 -3.71
N GLY A 125 7.81 -15.95 -4.12
CA GLY A 125 8.94 -15.01 -4.00
C GLY A 125 8.78 -13.86 -4.98
N VAL A 126 8.57 -12.65 -4.47
CA VAL A 126 8.34 -11.47 -5.30
C VAL A 126 9.12 -10.26 -4.74
N LEU A 127 9.55 -9.42 -5.65
CA LEU A 127 10.10 -8.08 -5.39
C LEU A 127 9.45 -7.09 -6.34
N ASP A 128 9.37 -5.85 -5.91
CA ASP A 128 8.94 -4.71 -6.72
C ASP A 128 10.07 -3.70 -6.87
N GLY A 129 9.94 -2.76 -7.82
CA GLY A 129 10.90 -1.67 -7.99
C GLY A 129 12.24 -2.07 -8.62
N VAL A 130 12.33 -3.21 -9.33
CA VAL A 130 13.57 -3.66 -10.01
C VAL A 130 13.81 -2.97 -11.37
N GLY A 131 12.87 -2.15 -11.81
CA GLY A 131 12.93 -1.42 -13.08
C GLY A 131 13.90 -0.22 -13.06
N PRO A 132 13.83 0.64 -14.11
CA PRO A 132 14.65 1.82 -14.22
C PRO A 132 14.47 2.81 -13.06
N VAL A 133 15.48 3.67 -12.87
CA VAL A 133 15.43 4.75 -11.87
C VAL A 133 14.59 5.90 -12.40
N GLY A 134 13.74 6.45 -11.56
CA GLY A 134 12.91 7.62 -11.85
C GLY A 134 12.55 8.38 -10.58
N GLY A 135 11.75 9.40 -10.70
CA GLY A 135 11.27 10.19 -9.57
C GLY A 135 10.06 11.04 -9.91
N ASN A 136 9.55 11.72 -8.89
CA ASN A 136 8.37 12.58 -8.97
C ASN A 136 7.13 11.87 -9.51
N SER A 137 6.92 10.60 -9.11
CA SER A 137 5.77 9.80 -9.57
C SER A 137 4.44 10.52 -9.33
N HIS A 138 3.58 10.51 -10.34
CA HIS A 138 2.27 11.18 -10.35
C HIS A 138 2.31 12.72 -10.39
N GLU A 139 3.46 13.31 -10.70
CA GLU A 139 3.60 14.76 -10.90
C GLU A 139 3.87 15.09 -12.37
N ALA A 140 3.60 16.34 -12.77
CA ALA A 140 3.93 16.84 -14.11
C ALA A 140 5.45 16.82 -14.41
N SER A 141 6.25 16.78 -13.36
CA SER A 141 7.71 16.70 -13.39
C SER A 141 8.26 15.26 -13.32
N GLU A 142 7.41 14.24 -13.45
CA GLU A 142 7.85 12.84 -13.44
C GLU A 142 8.93 12.59 -14.48
N TYR A 143 9.98 11.90 -14.07
CA TYR A 143 11.13 11.63 -14.94
C TYR A 143 11.66 10.21 -14.82
N LEU A 144 12.35 9.78 -15.86
CA LEU A 144 13.09 8.52 -15.95
C LEU A 144 14.56 8.80 -16.29
N VAL A 145 15.47 8.12 -15.61
CA VAL A 145 16.91 8.15 -15.91
C VAL A 145 17.20 7.11 -16.99
N ILE A 146 17.31 7.56 -18.25
CA ILE A 146 17.47 6.69 -19.42
C ILE A 146 18.70 5.77 -19.28
N SER A 147 19.83 6.28 -18.76
CA SER A 147 21.04 5.49 -18.55
C SER A 147 20.92 4.35 -17.53
N SER A 148 19.83 4.34 -16.76
CA SER A 148 19.54 3.25 -15.81
C SER A 148 18.88 2.04 -16.46
N ILE A 149 18.28 2.20 -17.63
CA ILE A 149 17.48 1.14 -18.30
C ILE A 149 18.35 -0.08 -18.58
N GLU A 150 19.44 0.10 -19.31
CA GLU A 150 20.33 -1.01 -19.70
C GLU A 150 20.90 -1.74 -18.49
N LYS A 151 21.35 -0.98 -17.48
CA LYS A 151 21.90 -1.56 -16.24
C LYS A 151 20.86 -2.40 -15.48
N ARG A 152 19.63 -1.96 -15.45
CA ARG A 152 18.54 -2.70 -14.78
C ARG A 152 18.12 -3.94 -15.56
N ILE A 153 18.11 -3.87 -16.90
CA ILE A 153 17.88 -5.05 -17.75
C ILE A 153 18.98 -6.08 -17.53
N GLU A 154 20.25 -5.66 -17.51
CA GLU A 154 21.38 -6.56 -17.29
C GLU A 154 21.30 -7.19 -15.88
N MET A 155 20.99 -6.41 -14.86
CA MET A 155 20.78 -6.91 -13.50
C MET A 155 19.74 -8.02 -13.45
N VAL A 156 18.57 -7.81 -14.04
CA VAL A 156 17.50 -8.84 -14.07
C VAL A 156 17.96 -10.07 -14.84
N LYS A 157 18.64 -9.92 -16.00
CA LYS A 157 19.19 -11.03 -16.78
C LYS A 157 20.17 -11.87 -15.97
N GLU A 158 21.10 -11.25 -15.25
CA GLU A 158 22.09 -11.96 -14.43
C GLU A 158 21.43 -12.70 -13.26
N VAL A 159 20.43 -12.10 -12.63
CA VAL A 159 19.65 -12.78 -11.60
C VAL A 159 18.91 -14.00 -12.16
N LEU A 160 18.28 -13.88 -13.35
CA LEU A 160 17.58 -15.00 -13.99
C LEU A 160 18.52 -16.17 -14.30
N LYS A 161 19.77 -15.91 -14.69
CA LYS A 161 20.79 -16.96 -14.92
C LYS A 161 21.10 -17.77 -13.64
N MET A 162 20.86 -17.22 -12.46
CA MET A 162 21.08 -17.91 -11.18
C MET A 162 20.00 -18.98 -10.87
N PHE A 163 18.99 -19.09 -11.73
CA PHE A 163 17.91 -20.08 -11.63
C PHE A 163 17.99 -21.15 -12.74
N LEU A 164 18.92 -21.03 -13.66
CA LEU A 164 19.20 -21.99 -14.75
C LEU A 164 20.35 -22.90 -14.40
#